data_b484df77b1b3c140df8db9ab09a4cb41
#
_entry.id   b484df77b1b3c140df8db9ab09a4cb41
#
_cell.length_a   1.000
_cell.length_b   1.000
_cell.length_c   1.000
_cell.angle_alpha   90.00
_cell.angle_beta   90.00
_cell.angle_gamma   90.00
#
_symmetry.space_group_name_H-M   'P 1'
#
loop_
_entity.id
_entity.type
_entity.pdbx_description
1 polymer ?
#
loop_
_entity_poly.entity_id
_entity_poly.type
_entity_poly.pdbx_seq_one_letter_code
_entity_poly.pdbx_strand_id
1 'polypeptide(L)'
;MGNKGSTEKKKNHPQGPHRHASEEGAFIQLLEFPGIYGYRDAVLKTRKVTYTKDHKCTLGGYTFAVRCRFEIDDDGDLAVGVALYLQAGQWDNTVTWPFAKKTRASVTHPRDHKKDIWLKVRLDEPPMTKKPEPGRWNQGRVSLFVKFQQLEHNGFIHNNKLYVNVELQ
;
A
#
# COMPACT_ATOMS: atom_id res chain seq x y z
N MET A 1 15.03 18.03 -48.91
CA MET A 1 15.32 18.25 -47.49
C MET A 1 14.29 17.49 -46.66
N GLY A 2 14.65 16.32 -46.21
CA GLY A 2 13.75 15.48 -45.40
C GLY A 2 13.77 15.89 -43.94
N ASN A 3 12.65 16.35 -43.44
CA ASN A 3 12.45 16.58 -42.02
C ASN A 3 12.16 15.24 -41.36
N LYS A 4 13.18 14.60 -40.79
CA LYS A 4 13.00 13.41 -39.97
C LYS A 4 12.47 13.87 -38.60
N GLY A 5 11.15 13.97 -38.48
CA GLY A 5 10.50 14.08 -37.20
C GLY A 5 10.75 12.81 -36.40
N SER A 6 11.61 12.88 -35.39
CA SER A 6 11.72 11.85 -34.38
C SER A 6 10.41 11.80 -33.63
N THR A 7 9.57 10.84 -33.94
CA THR A 7 8.45 10.48 -33.08
C THR A 7 9.02 9.87 -31.80
N GLU A 8 9.29 10.69 -30.80
CA GLU A 8 9.42 10.19 -29.44
C GLU A 8 8.14 9.43 -29.12
N LYS A 9 8.25 8.12 -29.00
CA LYS A 9 7.19 7.31 -28.41
C LYS A 9 7.00 7.86 -27.01
N LYS A 10 5.98 8.69 -26.82
CA LYS A 10 5.53 9.07 -25.49
C LYS A 10 5.28 7.77 -24.75
N LYS A 11 6.13 7.45 -23.76
CA LYS A 11 5.83 6.36 -22.84
C LYS A 11 4.48 6.68 -22.24
N ASN A 12 3.46 5.91 -22.58
CA ASN A 12 2.15 6.05 -21.99
C ASN A 12 2.26 5.72 -20.50
N HIS A 13 2.45 6.75 -19.68
CA HIS A 13 2.35 6.59 -18.25
C HIS A 13 0.88 6.36 -17.89
N PRO A 14 0.57 5.41 -16.98
CA PRO A 14 -0.80 5.21 -16.55
C PRO A 14 -1.33 6.50 -15.95
N GLN A 15 -2.52 6.91 -16.38
CA GLN A 15 -3.25 8.01 -15.76
C GLN A 15 -3.99 7.53 -14.52
N GLY A 16 -4.18 8.42 -13.55
CA GLY A 16 -4.83 8.08 -12.28
C GLY A 16 -3.92 7.30 -11.33
N PRO A 17 -4.51 6.54 -10.37
CA PRO A 17 -3.76 5.84 -9.33
C PRO A 17 -3.22 4.46 -9.75
N HIS A 18 -3.51 3.99 -10.95
CA HIS A 18 -2.99 2.72 -11.45
C HIS A 18 -1.49 2.80 -11.72
N ARG A 19 -0.78 1.74 -11.38
CA ARG A 19 0.68 1.65 -11.57
C ARG A 19 1.04 0.32 -12.23
N HIS A 20 2.14 0.32 -12.95
CA HIS A 20 2.79 -0.90 -13.44
C HIS A 20 3.75 -1.44 -12.37
N ALA A 21 3.94 -2.76 -12.36
CA ALA A 21 4.98 -3.36 -11.55
C ALA A 21 6.36 -2.79 -11.94
N SER A 22 7.25 -2.65 -10.96
CA SER A 22 8.56 -2.01 -11.12
C SER A 22 9.53 -2.82 -11.97
N GLU A 23 9.33 -4.13 -12.04
CA GLU A 23 10.19 -5.07 -12.76
C GLU A 23 9.39 -6.25 -13.30
N GLU A 24 9.99 -6.97 -14.25
CA GLU A 24 9.42 -8.21 -14.77
C GLU A 24 9.30 -9.26 -13.66
N GLY A 25 8.18 -9.97 -13.63
CA GLY A 25 7.88 -10.98 -12.61
C GLY A 25 7.38 -10.44 -11.28
N ALA A 26 7.33 -9.13 -11.09
CA ALA A 26 6.70 -8.51 -9.94
C ALA A 26 5.18 -8.37 -10.13
N PHE A 27 4.46 -8.39 -9.01
CA PHE A 27 3.00 -8.23 -8.97
C PHE A 27 2.67 -6.92 -8.27
N ILE A 28 1.65 -6.23 -8.74
CA ILE A 28 1.18 -4.98 -8.14
C ILE A 28 -0.35 -4.93 -8.14
N GLN A 29 -0.92 -4.41 -7.08
CA GLN A 29 -2.36 -4.20 -6.97
C GLN A 29 -2.67 -2.87 -6.32
N LEU A 30 -3.63 -2.15 -6.91
CA LEU A 30 -4.21 -0.92 -6.37
C LEU A 30 -5.30 -1.26 -5.36
N LEU A 31 -5.24 -0.59 -4.20
CA LEU A 31 -6.25 -0.63 -3.17
C LEU A 31 -6.76 0.78 -2.90
N GLU A 32 -8.08 0.94 -2.80
CA GLU A 32 -8.72 2.21 -2.47
C GLU A 32 -9.25 2.15 -1.04
N PHE A 33 -8.91 3.17 -0.24
CA PHE A 33 -9.38 3.31 1.12
C PHE A 33 -10.31 4.52 1.21
N PRO A 34 -11.64 4.30 1.22
CA PRO A 34 -12.62 5.39 1.33
C PRO A 34 -12.79 5.84 2.78
N GLY A 35 -13.41 7.00 2.95
CA GLY A 35 -13.79 7.50 4.27
C GLY A 35 -12.60 8.01 5.09
N ILE A 36 -11.55 8.46 4.45
CA ILE A 36 -10.28 8.86 5.10
C ILE A 36 -10.47 9.97 6.12
N TYR A 37 -11.30 10.96 5.84
CA TYR A 37 -11.56 12.06 6.78
C TYR A 37 -12.29 11.60 8.04
N GLY A 38 -13.11 10.55 7.95
CA GLY A 38 -13.74 9.96 9.13
C GLY A 38 -12.73 9.31 10.08
N TYR A 39 -11.71 8.63 9.54
CA TYR A 39 -10.62 8.06 10.35
C TYR A 39 -9.78 9.17 10.98
N ARG A 40 -9.45 10.22 10.22
CA ARG A 40 -8.79 11.42 10.76
C ARG A 40 -9.54 11.96 11.97
N ASP A 41 -10.83 12.22 11.82
CA ASP A 41 -11.64 12.81 12.86
C ASP A 41 -11.74 11.93 14.09
N ALA A 42 -11.83 10.61 13.92
CA ALA A 42 -11.83 9.65 15.01
C ALA A 42 -10.53 9.70 15.83
N VAL A 43 -9.37 9.75 15.18
CA VAL A 43 -8.07 9.85 15.87
C VAL A 43 -7.92 11.20 16.57
N LEU A 44 -8.28 12.30 15.92
CA LEU A 44 -8.19 13.63 16.52
C LEU A 44 -9.09 13.76 17.74
N LYS A 45 -10.24 13.11 17.74
CA LYS A 45 -11.19 13.12 18.88
C LYS A 45 -10.73 12.24 20.03
N THR A 46 -10.31 11.02 19.74
CA THR A 46 -10.02 10.00 20.77
C THR A 46 -8.56 9.96 21.18
N ARG A 47 -7.66 10.45 20.35
CA ARG A 47 -6.20 10.31 20.46
C ARG A 47 -5.72 8.86 20.43
N LYS A 48 -6.57 7.92 20.03
CA LYS A 48 -6.25 6.50 19.94
C LYS A 48 -5.92 6.10 18.52
N VAL A 49 -5.02 5.13 18.38
CA VAL A 49 -4.73 4.47 17.11
C VAL A 49 -6.03 3.95 16.50
N THR A 50 -6.21 4.22 15.22
CA THR A 50 -7.38 3.77 14.45
C THR A 50 -6.92 3.14 13.15
N TYR A 51 -7.49 1.99 12.79
CA TYR A 51 -7.24 1.33 11.53
C TYR A 51 -8.42 1.54 10.57
N THR A 52 -8.12 1.63 9.28
CA THR A 52 -9.15 1.51 8.25
C THR A 52 -9.70 0.09 8.24
N LYS A 53 -10.83 -0.10 7.58
CA LYS A 53 -11.26 -1.43 7.15
C LYS A 53 -10.15 -2.07 6.32
N ASP A 54 -9.91 -3.36 6.52
CA ASP A 54 -8.90 -4.10 5.75
C ASP A 54 -9.37 -4.41 4.33
N HIS A 55 -8.41 -4.47 3.43
CA HIS A 55 -8.57 -4.94 2.07
C HIS A 55 -7.79 -6.24 1.87
N LYS A 56 -8.44 -7.21 1.24
CA LYS A 56 -7.81 -8.46 0.84
C LYS A 56 -7.14 -8.29 -0.53
N CYS A 57 -5.92 -8.77 -0.64
CA CYS A 57 -5.10 -8.65 -1.84
C CYS A 57 -4.35 -9.96 -2.07
N THR A 58 -4.40 -10.51 -3.29
CA THR A 58 -3.68 -11.73 -3.65
C THR A 58 -2.65 -11.41 -4.72
N LEU A 59 -1.38 -11.63 -4.39
CA LEU A 59 -0.23 -11.38 -5.26
C LEU A 59 0.69 -12.59 -5.28
N GLY A 60 0.99 -13.11 -6.46
CA GLY A 60 1.87 -14.27 -6.62
C GLY A 60 1.42 -15.53 -5.87
N GLY A 61 0.12 -15.67 -5.63
CA GLY A 61 -0.47 -16.78 -4.88
C GLY A 61 -0.53 -16.55 -3.36
N TYR A 62 0.12 -15.53 -2.83
CA TYR A 62 0.03 -15.13 -1.42
C TYR A 62 -1.14 -14.19 -1.20
N THR A 63 -1.86 -14.38 -0.11
CA THR A 63 -2.99 -13.52 0.27
C THR A 63 -2.57 -12.61 1.42
N PHE A 64 -2.85 -11.32 1.26
CA PHE A 64 -2.53 -10.29 2.24
C PHE A 64 -3.81 -9.62 2.72
N ALA A 65 -3.82 -9.23 3.99
CA ALA A 65 -4.71 -8.19 4.49
C ALA A 65 -3.92 -6.88 4.54
N VAL A 66 -4.50 -5.81 4.04
CA VAL A 66 -3.87 -4.49 3.98
C VAL A 66 -4.82 -3.48 4.58
N ARG A 67 -4.32 -2.66 5.48
CA ARG A 67 -5.07 -1.55 6.08
C ARG A 67 -4.16 -0.37 6.36
N CYS A 68 -4.73 0.80 6.47
CA CYS A 68 -4.01 1.99 6.91
C CYS A 68 -4.16 2.16 8.41
N ARG A 69 -3.09 2.56 9.07
CA ARG A 69 -3.05 2.88 10.49
C ARG A 69 -2.91 4.38 10.65
N PHE A 70 -3.83 4.96 11.42
CA PHE A 70 -3.83 6.39 11.78
C PHE A 70 -3.44 6.52 13.24
N GLU A 71 -2.49 7.40 13.53
CA GLU A 71 -2.07 7.67 14.90
C GLU A 71 -1.54 9.10 15.06
N ILE A 72 -1.45 9.56 16.28
CA ILE A 72 -0.73 10.79 16.62
C ILE A 72 0.73 10.42 16.84
N ASP A 73 1.63 11.04 16.09
CA ASP A 73 3.06 10.81 16.20
C ASP A 73 3.70 11.53 17.40
N ASP A 74 5.00 11.34 17.58
CA ASP A 74 5.75 11.95 18.70
C ASP A 74 5.78 13.48 18.63
N ASP A 75 5.54 14.08 17.47
CA ASP A 75 5.43 15.53 17.27
C ASP A 75 4.02 16.06 17.61
N GLY A 76 3.09 15.18 17.92
CA GLY A 76 1.70 15.51 18.15
C GLY A 76 0.86 15.66 16.86
N ASP A 77 1.39 15.24 15.72
CA ASP A 77 0.74 15.33 14.43
C ASP A 77 0.07 14.00 14.04
N LEU A 78 -1.02 14.09 13.30
CA LEU A 78 -1.65 12.93 12.72
C LEU A 78 -0.77 12.34 11.63
N ALA A 79 -0.51 11.05 11.71
CA ALA A 79 0.31 10.30 10.77
C ALA A 79 -0.39 9.02 10.29
N VAL A 80 -0.04 8.59 9.09
CA VAL A 80 -0.62 7.43 8.42
C VAL A 80 0.48 6.45 8.01
N GLY A 81 0.32 5.19 8.34
CA GLY A 81 1.15 4.09 7.87
C GLY A 81 0.33 3.03 7.17
N VAL A 82 0.99 2.20 6.36
CA VAL A 82 0.37 1.04 5.70
C VAL A 82 0.76 -0.22 6.46
N ALA A 83 -0.23 -0.98 6.90
CA ALA A 83 -0.04 -2.24 7.61
C ALA A 83 -0.34 -3.42 6.70
N LEU A 84 0.57 -4.38 6.66
CA LEU A 84 0.53 -5.56 5.81
C LEU A 84 0.62 -6.83 6.65
N TYR A 85 -0.25 -7.80 6.35
CA TYR A 85 -0.35 -9.07 7.05
C TYR A 85 -0.53 -10.20 6.04
N LEU A 86 0.17 -11.31 6.20
CA LEU A 86 -0.19 -12.53 5.50
C LEU A 86 -1.47 -13.12 6.11
N GLN A 87 -2.40 -13.47 5.25
CA GLN A 87 -3.70 -14.05 5.58
C GLN A 87 -3.83 -15.42 4.92
N ALA A 88 -4.55 -16.34 5.55
CA ALA A 88 -4.90 -17.60 4.92
C ALA A 88 -5.65 -17.38 3.60
N GLY A 89 -5.21 -18.02 2.55
CA GLY A 89 -5.76 -17.89 1.20
C GLY A 89 -5.85 -19.22 0.47
N GLN A 90 -6.60 -19.23 -0.63
CA GLN A 90 -6.89 -20.47 -1.38
C GLN A 90 -5.66 -21.11 -2.05
N TRP A 91 -4.59 -20.34 -2.23
CA TRP A 91 -3.37 -20.80 -2.91
C TRP A 91 -2.23 -21.16 -1.95
N ASP A 92 -2.48 -21.19 -0.65
CA ASP A 92 -1.43 -21.39 0.36
C ASP A 92 -0.69 -22.72 0.19
N ASN A 93 -1.36 -23.76 -0.32
CA ASN A 93 -0.74 -25.05 -0.56
C ASN A 93 0.10 -25.13 -1.85
N THR A 94 0.06 -24.08 -2.68
CA THR A 94 0.79 -24.02 -3.96
C THR A 94 1.98 -23.08 -3.93
N VAL A 95 2.13 -22.31 -2.87
CA VAL A 95 3.23 -21.36 -2.69
C VAL A 95 4.22 -21.86 -1.65
N THR A 96 5.43 -21.27 -1.66
CA THR A 96 6.52 -21.69 -0.77
C THR A 96 6.42 -21.02 0.60
N TRP A 97 6.60 -21.80 1.65
CA TRP A 97 6.67 -21.33 3.04
C TRP A 97 8.01 -21.72 3.67
N PRO A 98 8.58 -20.91 4.58
CA PRO A 98 8.09 -19.60 5.01
C PRO A 98 8.14 -18.57 3.87
N PHE A 99 7.32 -17.52 3.99
CA PHE A 99 7.31 -16.39 3.05
C PHE A 99 8.68 -15.70 3.03
N ALA A 100 9.25 -15.55 1.84
CA ALA A 100 10.58 -14.97 1.66
C ALA A 100 10.65 -13.92 0.54
N LYS A 101 9.50 -13.42 0.10
CA LYS A 101 9.42 -12.42 -0.95
C LYS A 101 9.57 -11.01 -0.36
N LYS A 102 9.93 -10.06 -1.22
CA LYS A 102 10.00 -8.65 -0.86
C LYS A 102 8.67 -7.98 -1.14
N THR A 103 8.20 -7.19 -0.20
CA THR A 103 6.98 -6.41 -0.31
C THR A 103 7.28 -4.94 -0.09
N ARG A 104 6.55 -4.09 -0.79
CA ARG A 104 6.52 -2.66 -0.54
C ARG A 104 5.13 -2.11 -0.85
N ALA A 105 4.83 -0.96 -0.30
CA ALA A 105 3.60 -0.26 -0.55
C ALA A 105 3.87 1.17 -1.00
N SER A 106 3.03 1.69 -1.86
CA SER A 106 3.05 3.08 -2.26
C SER A 106 1.81 3.79 -1.74
N VAL A 107 2.00 4.88 -1.01
CA VAL A 107 0.94 5.86 -0.92
C VAL A 107 0.94 6.60 -2.25
N THR A 108 -0.12 6.37 -3.02
CA THR A 108 -0.14 6.66 -4.44
C THR A 108 -0.85 7.97 -4.72
N HIS A 109 -0.18 8.85 -5.46
CA HIS A 109 -0.81 10.10 -5.89
C HIS A 109 -1.82 9.82 -7.02
N PRO A 110 -3.06 10.32 -6.94
CA PRO A 110 -4.11 9.98 -7.91
C PRO A 110 -3.88 10.52 -9.32
N ARG A 111 -2.94 11.47 -9.50
CA ARG A 111 -2.69 12.15 -10.78
C ARG A 111 -1.25 12.19 -11.22
N ASP A 112 -0.31 12.13 -10.27
CA ASP A 112 1.12 12.30 -10.56
C ASP A 112 1.94 11.21 -9.90
N HIS A 113 2.35 10.22 -10.69
CA HIS A 113 3.13 9.08 -10.21
C HIS A 113 4.49 9.48 -9.63
N LYS A 114 5.04 10.63 -10.02
CA LYS A 114 6.32 11.13 -9.49
C LYS A 114 6.24 11.54 -8.02
N LYS A 115 5.03 11.79 -7.54
CA LYS A 115 4.78 12.14 -6.14
C LYS A 115 4.58 10.92 -5.24
N ASP A 116 4.44 9.72 -5.79
CA ASP A 116 4.22 8.49 -5.03
C ASP A 116 5.26 8.32 -3.93
N ILE A 117 4.79 7.91 -2.76
CA ILE A 117 5.65 7.65 -1.60
C ILE A 117 5.76 6.14 -1.44
N TRP A 118 6.91 5.58 -1.81
CA TRP A 118 7.19 4.16 -1.67
C TRP A 118 7.74 3.84 -0.29
N LEU A 119 7.09 2.89 0.37
CA LEU A 119 7.37 2.48 1.74
C LEU A 119 7.74 0.99 1.75
N LYS A 120 8.84 0.66 2.41
CA LYS A 120 9.20 -0.74 2.66
C LYS A 120 8.29 -1.29 3.76
N VAL A 121 7.68 -2.43 3.49
CA VAL A 121 6.90 -3.19 4.47
C VAL A 121 7.34 -4.64 4.35
N ARG A 122 8.36 -5.02 5.10
CA ARG A 122 8.94 -6.36 5.02
C ARG A 122 8.33 -7.29 6.05
N LEU A 123 7.87 -8.42 5.58
CA LEU A 123 7.47 -9.54 6.42
C LEU A 123 8.64 -10.52 6.47
N ASP A 124 9.49 -10.39 7.47
CA ASP A 124 10.80 -11.07 7.54
C ASP A 124 11.09 -11.75 8.89
N GLU A 125 10.16 -11.75 9.82
CA GLU A 125 10.27 -12.45 11.10
C GLU A 125 9.34 -13.67 11.14
N PRO A 126 9.72 -14.76 11.85
CA PRO A 126 8.96 -16.01 11.86
C PRO A 126 7.45 -15.88 12.11
N PRO A 127 6.97 -15.06 13.06
CA PRO A 127 5.54 -14.87 13.26
C PRO A 127 4.81 -14.23 12.07
N MET A 128 5.54 -13.54 11.19
CA MET A 128 5.00 -12.86 10.00
C MET A 128 5.04 -13.73 8.75
N THR A 129 5.94 -14.74 8.70
CA THR A 129 6.30 -15.46 7.47
C THR A 129 5.80 -16.89 7.41
N LYS A 130 5.29 -17.43 8.50
CA LYS A 130 4.74 -18.78 8.54
C LYS A 130 3.48 -18.90 7.68
N LYS A 131 3.17 -20.09 7.23
CA LYS A 131 1.88 -20.37 6.60
C LYS A 131 0.75 -20.00 7.57
N PRO A 132 -0.17 -19.11 7.20
CA PRO A 132 -1.26 -18.71 8.09
C PRO A 132 -2.20 -19.88 8.39
N GLU A 133 -2.73 -19.93 9.61
CA GLU A 133 -3.79 -20.86 9.95
C GLU A 133 -5.11 -20.47 9.29
N PRO A 134 -5.97 -21.45 8.95
CA PRO A 134 -7.25 -21.16 8.31
C PRO A 134 -8.06 -20.10 9.06
N GLY A 135 -8.55 -19.09 8.31
CA GLY A 135 -9.36 -18.00 8.84
C GLY A 135 -8.59 -16.98 9.68
N ARG A 136 -7.27 -17.02 9.70
CA ARG A 136 -6.44 -16.14 10.53
C ARG A 136 -5.45 -15.31 9.73
N TRP A 137 -4.99 -14.23 10.36
CA TRP A 137 -3.86 -13.42 9.94
C TRP A 137 -2.64 -13.75 10.79
N ASN A 138 -1.48 -13.66 10.16
CA ASN A 138 -0.24 -13.61 10.91
C ASN A 138 -0.07 -12.24 11.59
N GLN A 139 0.92 -12.16 12.47
CA GLN A 139 1.46 -10.87 12.87
C GLN A 139 1.93 -10.12 11.61
N GLY A 140 1.64 -8.84 11.55
CA GLY A 140 2.01 -7.99 10.42
C GLY A 140 3.04 -6.94 10.77
N ARG A 141 3.31 -6.09 9.81
CA ARG A 141 4.20 -4.95 9.97
C ARG A 141 3.56 -3.69 9.43
N VAL A 142 3.82 -2.59 10.10
CA VAL A 142 3.43 -1.24 9.66
C VAL A 142 4.64 -0.57 9.04
N SER A 143 4.43 0.13 7.93
CA SER A 143 5.45 0.97 7.30
C SER A 143 5.85 2.15 8.17
N LEU A 144 6.88 2.88 7.75
CA LEU A 144 7.11 4.24 8.26
C LEU A 144 5.86 5.09 8.01
N PHE A 145 5.64 6.07 8.88
CA PHE A 145 4.47 6.93 8.83
C PHE A 145 4.73 8.18 8.00
N VAL A 146 3.69 8.65 7.33
CA VAL A 146 3.67 9.93 6.60
C VAL A 146 2.70 10.85 7.30
N LYS A 147 3.06 12.12 7.46
CA LYS A 147 2.17 13.11 8.07
C LYS A 147 0.92 13.31 7.21
N PHE A 148 -0.24 13.20 7.82
CA PHE A 148 -1.52 13.35 7.14
C PHE A 148 -1.65 14.71 6.45
N GLN A 149 -1.23 15.77 7.12
CA GLN A 149 -1.26 17.12 6.56
C GLN A 149 -0.45 17.23 5.26
N GLN A 150 0.68 16.53 5.18
CA GLN A 150 1.50 16.47 3.98
C GLN A 150 0.76 15.75 2.84
N LEU A 151 0.07 14.66 3.14
CA LEU A 151 -0.73 13.94 2.15
C LEU A 151 -1.88 14.80 1.62
N GLU A 152 -2.57 15.50 2.50
CA GLU A 152 -3.67 16.39 2.15
C GLU A 152 -3.17 17.58 1.32
N HIS A 153 -2.12 18.24 1.76
CA HIS A 153 -1.55 19.41 1.08
C HIS A 153 -1.03 19.08 -0.33
N ASN A 154 -0.44 17.90 -0.50
CA ASN A 154 0.15 17.46 -1.77
C ASN A 154 -0.84 16.75 -2.71
N GLY A 155 -2.12 16.70 -2.36
CA GLY A 155 -3.17 16.20 -3.24
C GLY A 155 -3.30 14.67 -3.31
N PHE A 156 -2.81 13.93 -2.31
CA PHE A 156 -2.94 12.47 -2.25
C PHE A 156 -4.36 12.01 -1.93
N ILE A 157 -5.14 12.84 -1.25
CA ILE A 157 -6.52 12.51 -0.89
C ILE A 157 -7.46 13.11 -1.93
N HIS A 158 -8.22 12.26 -2.59
CA HIS A 158 -9.17 12.64 -3.62
C HIS A 158 -10.51 11.97 -3.36
N ASN A 159 -11.59 12.76 -3.35
CA ASN A 159 -12.92 12.27 -3.05
C ASN A 159 -13.01 11.46 -1.75
N ASN A 160 -12.37 11.95 -0.69
CA ASN A 160 -12.30 11.28 0.62
C ASN A 160 -11.68 9.87 0.56
N LYS A 161 -10.79 9.62 -0.43
CA LYS A 161 -10.10 8.34 -0.63
C LYS A 161 -8.60 8.51 -0.61
N LEU A 162 -7.93 7.50 -0.07
CA LEU A 162 -6.48 7.32 -0.18
C LEU A 162 -6.21 6.09 -1.03
N TYR A 163 -5.25 6.18 -1.93
CA TYR A 163 -4.85 5.09 -2.81
C TYR A 163 -3.52 4.49 -2.35
N VAL A 164 -3.49 3.18 -2.32
CA VAL A 164 -2.29 2.42 -1.96
C VAL A 164 -2.06 1.34 -3.01
N ASN A 165 -0.85 1.27 -3.54
CA ASN A 165 -0.43 0.15 -4.35
C ASN A 165 0.46 -0.76 -3.49
N VAL A 166 0.21 -2.06 -3.56
CA VAL A 166 1.05 -3.08 -2.91
C VAL A 166 1.77 -3.86 -3.99
N GLU A 167 3.07 -4.00 -3.84
CA GLU A 167 3.93 -4.72 -4.79
C GLU A 167 4.63 -5.88 -4.10
N LEU A 168 4.61 -7.02 -4.77
CA LEU A 168 5.35 -8.22 -4.42
C LEU A 168 6.44 -8.46 -5.47
N GLN A 169 7.66 -8.54 -5.03
CA GLN A 169 8.84 -8.81 -5.85
C GLN A 169 9.37 -10.24 -5.66
#